data_765f0e0a6949920a1d9bd2fdb5dea129
#
_entry.id   765f0e0a6949920a1d9bd2fdb5dea129
#
_cell.length_a   1.000
_cell.length_b   1.000
_cell.length_c   1.000
_cell.angle_alpha   90.00
_cell.angle_beta   90.00
_cell.angle_gamma   90.00
#
_symmetry.space_group_name_H-M   'P 1'
#
loop_
_entity.id
_entity.type
_entity.pdbx_description
1 polymer ?
#
loop_
_entity_poly.entity_id
_entity_poly.type
_entity_poly.pdbx_seq_one_letter_code
_entity_poly.pdbx_strand_id
1 'polypeptide(L)'
;MTGDLIDSHFASFHHTSTETDGKYELTMAIEQMKDWHQAFNNDTVPNGISVTLGNHDLIIARKAEDSGIDKRWVRNLNEVLGCPDWVFEEQFVHDNVLYTHGTGCSGKGIMKRVQNWGTSMVQGHIHTQAFIDYTASLTDLKFGVQCPCGIDYKSWAYGYAKFHTAKPILGCAVILDNGRLPIIETMPL
;
A
#
# COMPACT_ATOMS: atom_id res chain seq x y z
N MET A 1 1.85 6.12 -3.10
CA MET A 1 0.85 5.07 -2.78
C MET A 1 1.46 4.07 -1.79
N THR A 2 0.66 3.46 -0.91
CA THR A 2 1.17 2.61 0.19
C THR A 2 1.14 1.10 -0.08
N GLY A 3 1.18 0.69 -1.34
CA GLY A 3 1.32 -0.71 -1.78
C GLY A 3 0.03 -1.53 -1.77
N ASP A 4 0.20 -2.84 -2.04
CA ASP A 4 -0.88 -3.81 -2.28
C ASP A 4 -1.81 -3.35 -3.43
N LEU A 5 -1.20 -3.01 -4.57
CA LEU A 5 -1.91 -2.61 -5.79
C LEU A 5 -2.56 -3.81 -6.48
N ILE A 6 -2.07 -5.01 -6.23
CA ILE A 6 -2.62 -6.28 -6.66
C ILE A 6 -2.72 -7.23 -5.46
N ASP A 7 -3.80 -7.99 -5.34
CA ASP A 7 -3.97 -8.92 -4.22
C ASP A 7 -3.15 -10.20 -4.41
N SER A 8 -2.88 -10.61 -5.64
CA SER A 8 -2.18 -11.87 -5.97
C SER A 8 -2.80 -13.09 -5.27
N HIS A 9 -4.14 -13.06 -5.09
CA HIS A 9 -4.88 -14.05 -4.30
C HIS A 9 -4.69 -15.48 -4.82
N PHE A 10 -4.69 -15.68 -6.14
CA PHE A 10 -4.47 -16.98 -6.79
C PHE A 10 -3.13 -17.62 -6.40
N ALA A 11 -2.16 -16.81 -6.01
CA ALA A 11 -0.84 -17.24 -5.57
C ALA A 11 -0.68 -17.21 -4.04
N SER A 12 -1.72 -16.80 -3.30
CA SER A 12 -1.71 -16.77 -1.84
C SER A 12 -1.57 -18.18 -1.23
N PHE A 13 -1.01 -18.25 -0.02
CA PHE A 13 -1.02 -19.50 0.77
C PHE A 13 -2.36 -19.76 1.46
N HIS A 14 -3.28 -18.80 1.43
CA HIS A 14 -4.62 -18.93 1.97
C HIS A 14 -5.55 -19.48 0.89
N HIS A 15 -5.77 -20.79 0.92
CA HIS A 15 -6.75 -21.43 0.03
C HIS A 15 -8.16 -21.00 0.41
N THR A 16 -8.77 -20.16 -0.36
CA THR A 16 -10.21 -19.97 -0.35
C THR A 16 -10.82 -20.88 -1.42
N SER A 17 -12.02 -21.39 -1.15
CA SER A 17 -12.74 -22.35 -2.02
C SER A 17 -13.19 -21.77 -3.37
N THR A 18 -12.75 -20.60 -3.74
CA THR A 18 -13.05 -19.93 -5.00
C THR A 18 -11.86 -20.04 -5.93
N GLU A 19 -12.07 -20.67 -7.08
CA GLU A 19 -11.13 -20.70 -8.19
C GLU A 19 -10.93 -19.26 -8.72
N THR A 20 -9.99 -18.54 -8.13
CA THR A 20 -9.58 -17.24 -8.68
C THR A 20 -8.60 -17.48 -9.82
N ASP A 21 -9.01 -17.13 -11.03
CA ASP A 21 -8.12 -17.14 -12.20
C ASP A 21 -7.13 -15.99 -12.10
N GLY A 22 -5.85 -16.31 -11.93
CA GLY A 22 -4.78 -15.33 -11.84
C GLY A 22 -4.67 -14.41 -13.07
N LYS A 23 -5.10 -14.93 -14.24
CA LYS A 23 -5.18 -14.11 -15.45
C LYS A 23 -6.27 -13.04 -15.33
N TYR A 24 -7.41 -13.38 -14.78
CA TYR A 24 -8.49 -12.43 -14.56
C TYR A 24 -8.09 -11.35 -13.56
N GLU A 25 -7.53 -11.74 -12.43
CA GLU A 25 -7.06 -10.81 -11.39
C GLU A 25 -6.02 -9.83 -11.94
N LEU A 26 -5.02 -10.34 -12.68
CA LEU A 26 -4.01 -9.49 -13.30
C LEU A 26 -4.60 -8.55 -14.35
N THR A 27 -5.53 -9.04 -15.17
CA THR A 27 -6.19 -8.20 -16.18
C THR A 27 -6.95 -7.04 -15.54
N MET A 28 -7.71 -7.32 -14.48
CA MET A 28 -8.46 -6.30 -13.73
C MET A 28 -7.52 -5.29 -13.06
N ALA A 29 -6.42 -5.75 -12.48
CA ALA A 29 -5.41 -4.88 -11.90
C ALA A 29 -4.79 -3.94 -12.95
N ILE A 30 -4.43 -4.46 -14.12
CA ILE A 30 -3.88 -3.65 -15.22
C ILE A 30 -4.92 -2.62 -15.72
N GLU A 31 -6.17 -3.00 -15.87
CA GLU A 31 -7.23 -2.07 -16.30
C GLU A 31 -7.43 -0.94 -15.29
N GLN A 32 -7.49 -1.28 -14.01
CA GLN A 32 -7.60 -0.28 -12.94
C GLN A 32 -6.38 0.64 -12.87
N MET A 33 -5.18 0.09 -13.06
CA MET A 33 -3.95 0.88 -13.07
C MET A 33 -3.86 1.84 -14.25
N LYS A 34 -4.48 1.55 -15.40
CA LYS A 34 -4.58 2.51 -16.52
C LYS A 34 -5.31 3.78 -16.11
N ASP A 35 -6.43 3.65 -15.38
CA ASP A 35 -7.21 4.80 -14.92
C ASP A 35 -6.38 5.65 -13.94
N TRP A 36 -5.69 4.99 -13.00
CA TRP A 36 -4.79 5.68 -12.07
C TRP A 36 -3.61 6.34 -12.78
N HIS A 37 -2.98 5.66 -13.74
CA HIS A 37 -1.87 6.20 -14.50
C HIS A 37 -2.30 7.39 -15.37
N GLN A 38 -3.51 7.37 -15.91
CA GLN A 38 -4.09 8.50 -16.63
C GLN A 38 -4.39 9.69 -15.70
N ALA A 39 -4.92 9.42 -14.49
CA ALA A 39 -5.25 10.46 -13.52
C ALA A 39 -4.01 11.11 -12.89
N PHE A 40 -2.96 10.31 -12.64
CA PHE A 40 -1.70 10.74 -12.01
C PHE A 40 -0.56 10.73 -13.03
N ASN A 41 -0.66 11.58 -14.03
CA ASN A 41 0.38 11.81 -15.05
C ASN A 41 1.31 12.98 -14.67
N ASN A 42 2.31 13.24 -15.49
CA ASN A 42 3.29 14.31 -15.25
C ASN A 42 2.68 15.72 -15.15
N ASP A 43 1.52 15.94 -15.76
CA ASP A 43 0.83 17.23 -15.70
C ASP A 43 0.14 17.44 -14.33
N THR A 44 -0.37 16.35 -13.75
CA THR A 44 -1.06 16.38 -12.46
C THR A 44 -0.11 16.14 -11.28
N VAL A 45 0.96 15.34 -11.48
CA VAL A 45 1.95 15.00 -10.46
C VAL A 45 3.38 15.15 -11.02
N PRO A 46 3.88 16.38 -11.11
CA PRO A 46 5.16 16.68 -11.81
C PRO A 46 6.38 16.03 -11.15
N ASN A 47 6.29 15.65 -9.88
CA ASN A 47 7.38 14.96 -9.16
C ASN A 47 7.33 13.42 -9.29
N GLY A 48 6.43 12.89 -10.12
CA GLY A 48 6.25 11.47 -10.33
C GLY A 48 5.52 10.75 -9.19
N ILE A 49 5.32 9.45 -9.36
CA ILE A 49 4.61 8.60 -8.41
C ILE A 49 5.57 7.61 -7.76
N SER A 50 5.55 7.57 -6.44
CA SER A 50 6.24 6.58 -5.61
C SER A 50 5.22 5.59 -5.05
N VAL A 51 5.50 4.30 -5.16
CA VAL A 51 4.68 3.21 -4.66
C VAL A 51 5.50 2.34 -3.72
N THR A 52 5.09 2.22 -2.47
CA THR A 52 5.74 1.25 -1.58
C THR A 52 5.25 -0.16 -1.90
N LEU A 53 6.15 -1.13 -1.94
CA LEU A 53 5.79 -2.52 -2.19
C LEU A 53 5.09 -3.11 -0.97
N GLY A 54 3.89 -3.64 -1.18
CA GLY A 54 3.14 -4.36 -0.18
C GLY A 54 3.45 -5.85 -0.15
N ASN A 55 2.93 -6.54 0.85
CA ASN A 55 3.18 -7.98 0.97
C ASN A 55 2.46 -8.79 -0.11
N HIS A 56 1.32 -8.32 -0.62
CA HIS A 56 0.60 -8.94 -1.74
C HIS A 56 1.32 -8.69 -3.07
N ASP A 57 1.83 -7.50 -3.29
CA ASP A 57 2.65 -7.15 -4.47
C ASP A 57 3.85 -8.09 -4.64
N LEU A 58 4.42 -8.56 -3.53
CA LEU A 58 5.62 -9.40 -3.51
C LEU A 58 5.36 -10.91 -3.54
N ILE A 59 4.09 -11.38 -3.51
CA ILE A 59 3.79 -12.82 -3.44
C ILE A 59 4.42 -13.59 -4.62
N ILE A 60 4.28 -13.08 -5.84
CA ILE A 60 4.79 -13.76 -7.03
C ILE A 60 6.33 -13.83 -7.03
N ALA A 61 6.98 -12.72 -6.70
CA ALA A 61 8.44 -12.66 -6.64
C ALA A 61 9.00 -13.63 -5.57
N ARG A 62 8.39 -13.67 -4.38
CA ARG A 62 8.77 -14.60 -3.31
C ARG A 62 8.55 -16.07 -3.71
N LYS A 63 7.42 -16.39 -4.35
CA LYS A 63 7.19 -17.77 -4.83
C LYS A 63 8.19 -18.18 -5.90
N ALA A 64 8.57 -17.29 -6.80
CA ALA A 64 9.61 -17.57 -7.78
C ALA A 64 10.94 -17.86 -7.09
N GLU A 65 11.33 -17.04 -6.12
CA GLU A 65 12.55 -17.22 -5.32
C GLU A 65 12.52 -18.56 -4.55
N ASP A 66 11.44 -18.88 -3.85
CA ASP A 66 11.23 -20.13 -3.12
C ASP A 66 11.32 -21.36 -4.04
N SER A 67 10.96 -21.20 -5.32
CA SER A 67 11.07 -22.22 -6.35
C SER A 67 12.45 -22.26 -7.04
N GLY A 68 13.40 -21.45 -6.59
CA GLY A 68 14.73 -21.35 -7.18
C GLY A 68 14.78 -20.62 -8.53
N ILE A 69 13.74 -19.88 -8.89
CA ILE A 69 13.71 -19.07 -10.10
C ILE A 69 14.45 -17.76 -9.84
N ASP A 70 15.50 -17.50 -10.62
CA ASP A 70 16.27 -16.26 -10.53
C ASP A 70 15.37 -15.04 -10.83
N LYS A 71 15.48 -13.98 -9.99
CA LYS A 71 14.69 -12.77 -10.12
C LYS A 71 14.72 -12.10 -11.49
N ARG A 72 15.79 -12.34 -12.27
CA ARG A 72 15.91 -11.84 -13.65
C ARG A 72 14.88 -12.43 -14.62
N TRP A 73 14.23 -13.53 -14.25
CA TRP A 73 13.14 -14.13 -15.01
C TRP A 73 11.76 -13.56 -14.64
N VAL A 74 11.68 -12.76 -13.56
CA VAL A 74 10.44 -12.15 -13.07
C VAL A 74 10.42 -10.69 -13.50
N ARG A 75 9.37 -10.29 -14.20
CA ARG A 75 9.20 -8.88 -14.60
C ARG A 75 8.96 -8.00 -13.38
N ASN A 76 9.42 -6.75 -13.45
CA ASN A 76 9.12 -5.75 -12.44
C ASN A 76 7.62 -5.44 -12.41
N LEU A 77 7.08 -5.21 -11.22
CA LEU A 77 5.64 -5.00 -11.04
C LEU A 77 5.12 -3.76 -11.78
N ASN A 78 5.88 -2.66 -11.82
CA ASN A 78 5.52 -1.46 -12.57
C ASN A 78 5.37 -1.72 -14.07
N GLU A 79 6.21 -2.59 -14.66
CA GLU A 79 6.09 -3.01 -16.05
C GLU A 79 4.86 -3.90 -16.26
N VAL A 80 4.61 -4.82 -15.32
CA VAL A 80 3.45 -5.74 -15.36
C VAL A 80 2.14 -4.96 -15.29
N LEU A 81 2.08 -3.95 -14.42
CA LEU A 81 0.89 -3.12 -14.21
C LEU A 81 0.75 -1.97 -15.24
N GLY A 82 1.71 -1.82 -16.18
CA GLY A 82 1.63 -0.83 -17.24
C GLY A 82 1.91 0.61 -16.82
N CYS A 83 2.64 0.81 -15.72
CA CYS A 83 3.09 2.11 -15.23
C CYS A 83 4.63 2.15 -15.06
N PRO A 84 5.40 2.01 -16.15
CA PRO A 84 6.86 1.85 -16.11
C PRO A 84 7.61 3.07 -15.58
N ASP A 85 7.00 4.25 -15.63
CA ASP A 85 7.50 5.53 -15.13
C ASP A 85 7.26 5.74 -13.62
N TRP A 86 6.48 4.88 -12.98
CA TRP A 86 6.30 4.91 -11.52
C TRP A 86 7.43 4.17 -10.82
N VAL A 87 7.85 4.68 -9.67
CA VAL A 87 8.95 4.10 -8.89
C VAL A 87 8.39 3.23 -7.78
N PHE A 88 8.81 1.96 -7.75
CA PHE A 88 8.37 0.96 -6.78
C PHE A 88 9.55 0.56 -5.89
N GLU A 89 9.43 0.79 -4.59
CA GLU A 89 10.45 0.49 -3.58
C GLU A 89 9.79 0.01 -2.28
N GLU A 90 10.55 -0.56 -1.39
CA GLU A 90 10.02 -0.98 -0.08
C GLU A 90 9.60 0.20 0.80
N GLN A 91 10.30 1.33 0.64
CA GLN A 91 10.05 2.56 1.40
C GLN A 91 10.56 3.80 0.69
N PHE A 92 9.97 4.94 1.01
CA PHE A 92 10.40 6.26 0.52
C PHE A 92 10.49 7.24 1.66
N VAL A 93 11.37 8.23 1.52
CA VAL A 93 11.40 9.41 2.38
C VAL A 93 11.09 10.64 1.54
N HIS A 94 9.98 11.30 1.83
CA HIS A 94 9.61 12.58 1.23
C HIS A 94 9.32 13.57 2.36
N ASP A 95 9.86 14.77 2.27
CA ASP A 95 9.68 15.85 3.25
C ASP A 95 9.94 15.40 4.71
N ASN A 96 10.99 14.60 4.93
CA ASN A 96 11.34 14.00 6.21
C ASN A 96 10.27 13.07 6.82
N VAL A 97 9.33 12.57 6.01
CA VAL A 97 8.35 11.56 6.38
C VAL A 97 8.70 10.26 5.69
N LEU A 98 8.73 9.17 6.44
CA LEU A 98 8.96 7.82 5.92
C LEU A 98 7.61 7.21 5.51
N TYR A 99 7.53 6.80 4.26
CA TYR A 99 6.39 6.07 3.69
C TYR A 99 6.75 4.60 3.54
N THR A 100 5.90 3.72 4.02
CA THR A 100 6.07 2.25 3.92
C THR A 100 4.71 1.58 3.78
N HIS A 101 4.69 0.35 3.26
CA HIS A 101 3.44 -0.43 3.27
C HIS A 101 2.99 -0.75 4.70
N GLY A 102 3.90 -1.11 5.58
CA GLY A 102 3.57 -1.45 6.98
C GLY A 102 3.57 -2.96 7.27
N THR A 103 4.03 -3.81 6.37
CA THR A 103 4.17 -5.26 6.58
C THR A 103 4.88 -5.55 7.91
N GLY A 104 4.31 -6.47 8.69
CA GLY A 104 4.85 -6.86 10.01
C GLY A 104 4.58 -5.85 11.13
N CYS A 105 3.83 -4.80 10.89
CA CYS A 105 3.46 -3.80 11.88
C CYS A 105 1.94 -3.79 12.10
N SER A 106 1.47 -3.94 13.33
CA SER A 106 0.07 -3.65 13.64
C SER A 106 -0.19 -2.15 13.51
N GLY A 107 -1.43 -1.74 13.20
CA GLY A 107 -1.77 -0.32 13.07
C GLY A 107 -1.26 0.52 14.24
N LYS A 108 -1.58 0.14 15.48
CA LYS A 108 -1.12 0.82 16.70
C LYS A 108 0.41 0.73 16.93
N GLY A 109 1.08 -0.23 16.30
CA GLY A 109 2.54 -0.38 16.39
C GLY A 109 3.33 0.71 15.68
N ILE A 110 2.69 1.53 14.84
CA ILE A 110 3.37 2.59 14.09
C ILE A 110 4.08 3.60 15.02
N MET A 111 3.48 3.94 16.17
CA MET A 111 4.10 4.90 17.07
C MET A 111 5.40 4.41 17.68
N LYS A 112 5.51 3.11 17.96
CA LYS A 112 6.78 2.51 18.39
C LYS A 112 7.85 2.62 17.30
N ARG A 113 7.46 2.44 16.03
CA ARG A 113 8.39 2.63 14.89
C ARG A 113 8.80 4.10 14.74
N VAL A 114 7.86 5.05 14.84
CA VAL A 114 8.13 6.49 14.83
C VAL A 114 9.17 6.85 15.90
N GLN A 115 8.99 6.36 17.13
CA GLN A 115 9.91 6.60 18.24
C GLN A 115 11.28 5.96 18.00
N ASN A 116 11.32 4.71 17.56
CA ASN A 116 12.59 3.99 17.34
C ASN A 116 13.40 4.55 16.18
N TRP A 117 12.74 4.97 15.09
CA TRP A 117 13.40 5.50 13.91
C TRP A 117 13.60 7.01 13.96
N GLY A 118 12.96 7.69 14.91
CA GLY A 118 13.08 9.13 15.10
C GLY A 118 12.55 9.94 13.91
N THR A 119 11.57 9.45 13.16
CA THR A 119 10.98 10.14 12.01
C THR A 119 9.47 9.94 11.95
N SER A 120 8.74 10.93 11.40
CA SER A 120 7.32 10.78 11.10
C SER A 120 7.11 9.69 10.04
N MET A 121 6.00 8.94 10.13
CA MET A 121 5.76 7.81 9.26
C MET A 121 4.32 7.77 8.76
N VAL A 122 4.15 7.27 7.54
CA VAL A 122 2.86 6.89 6.94
C VAL A 122 2.93 5.43 6.55
N GLN A 123 1.93 4.64 6.96
CA GLN A 123 1.80 3.24 6.54
C GLN A 123 0.38 2.89 6.12
N GLY A 124 0.25 1.88 5.25
CA GLY A 124 -1.00 1.21 4.84
C GLY A 124 -1.21 -0.10 5.59
N HIS A 125 -1.47 -1.18 4.85
CA HIS A 125 -1.56 -2.58 5.27
C HIS A 125 -2.78 -2.93 6.12
N ILE A 126 -3.14 -2.13 7.10
CA ILE A 126 -4.26 -2.42 8.01
C ILE A 126 -5.52 -1.71 7.49
N HIS A 127 -6.36 -2.42 6.77
CA HIS A 127 -7.51 -1.86 6.09
C HIS A 127 -8.61 -1.35 7.03
N THR A 128 -8.67 -1.88 8.25
CA THR A 128 -9.74 -1.62 9.22
C THR A 128 -9.43 -0.50 10.21
N GLN A 129 -8.33 0.22 10.01
CA GLN A 129 -7.89 1.30 10.89
C GLN A 129 -7.43 2.50 10.07
N ALA A 130 -7.82 3.68 10.52
CA ALA A 130 -7.34 4.95 9.99
C ALA A 130 -7.24 5.93 11.16
N PHE A 131 -6.03 6.44 11.43
CA PHE A 131 -5.79 7.39 12.51
C PHE A 131 -4.46 8.12 12.32
N ILE A 132 -4.35 9.23 13.01
CA ILE A 132 -3.10 9.98 13.19
C ILE A 132 -2.81 10.01 14.69
N ASP A 133 -1.59 9.65 15.05
CA ASP A 133 -1.11 9.73 16.42
C ASP A 133 0.20 10.51 16.48
N TYR A 134 0.51 11.11 17.61
CA TYR A 134 1.63 12.03 17.76
C TYR A 134 2.54 11.65 18.91
N THR A 135 3.82 11.97 18.75
CA THR A 135 4.81 11.97 19.83
C THR A 135 5.64 13.25 19.76
N ALA A 136 5.88 13.84 20.90
CA ALA A 136 6.67 15.07 21.01
C ALA A 136 7.94 14.82 21.83
N SER A 137 9.03 15.42 21.39
CA SER A 137 10.25 15.59 22.16
C SER A 137 10.39 17.06 22.58
N LEU A 138 11.50 17.40 23.21
CA LEU A 138 11.79 18.80 23.57
C LEU A 138 11.83 19.74 22.35
N THR A 139 12.25 19.22 21.21
CA THR A 139 12.57 20.03 20.02
C THR A 139 11.78 19.66 18.78
N ASP A 140 10.95 18.60 18.85
CA ASP A 140 10.36 18.02 17.65
C ASP A 140 9.01 17.35 17.93
N LEU A 141 8.08 17.50 16.99
CA LEU A 141 6.79 16.83 16.96
C LEU A 141 6.78 15.86 15.77
N LYS A 142 6.54 14.58 16.05
CA LYS A 142 6.46 13.54 15.04
C LYS A 142 5.08 12.90 15.06
N PHE A 143 4.67 12.34 13.92
CA PHE A 143 3.41 11.63 13.79
C PHE A 143 3.59 10.26 13.17
N GLY A 144 2.60 9.40 13.45
CA GLY A 144 2.37 8.15 12.75
C GLY A 144 0.97 8.14 12.15
N VAL A 145 0.90 7.93 10.85
CA VAL A 145 -0.38 7.83 10.11
C VAL A 145 -0.61 6.38 9.71
N GLN A 146 -1.69 5.79 10.22
CA GLN A 146 -2.29 4.61 9.63
C GLN A 146 -3.24 5.09 8.53
N CYS A 147 -2.83 4.91 7.28
CA CYS A 147 -3.58 5.38 6.12
C CYS A 147 -4.83 4.52 5.90
N PRO A 148 -5.98 5.11 5.56
CA PRO A 148 -7.11 4.37 5.01
C PRO A 148 -6.71 3.62 3.73
N CYS A 149 -7.57 2.76 3.23
CA CYS A 149 -7.31 1.98 2.02
C CYS A 149 -8.22 2.37 0.85
N GLY A 150 -7.84 1.96 -0.35
CA GLY A 150 -8.65 2.10 -1.57
C GLY A 150 -9.25 0.77 -2.04
N ILE A 151 -9.43 -0.20 -1.14
CA ILE A 151 -9.90 -1.54 -1.51
C ILE A 151 -11.37 -1.53 -1.97
N ASP A 152 -11.67 -2.23 -3.04
CA ASP A 152 -13.05 -2.57 -3.36
C ASP A 152 -13.51 -3.72 -2.44
N TYR A 153 -14.19 -3.36 -1.35
CA TYR A 153 -14.68 -4.33 -0.37
C TYR A 153 -15.79 -5.25 -0.89
N LYS A 154 -16.31 -4.99 -2.08
CA LYS A 154 -17.27 -5.85 -2.78
C LYS A 154 -16.59 -6.87 -3.69
N SER A 155 -15.28 -6.71 -3.91
CA SER A 155 -14.52 -7.61 -4.76
C SER A 155 -14.38 -9.00 -4.14
N TRP A 156 -14.14 -9.99 -4.99
CA TRP A 156 -13.88 -11.37 -4.59
C TRP A 156 -12.65 -11.52 -3.71
N ALA A 157 -11.64 -10.73 -3.96
CA ALA A 157 -10.41 -10.71 -3.19
C ALA A 157 -10.64 -10.44 -1.70
N TYR A 158 -11.71 -9.69 -1.36
CA TYR A 158 -12.10 -9.43 0.01
C TYR A 158 -13.05 -10.48 0.61
N GLY A 159 -13.32 -11.56 -0.11
CA GLY A 159 -14.24 -12.64 0.32
C GLY A 159 -13.85 -13.28 1.66
N TYR A 160 -12.56 -13.38 1.97
CA TYR A 160 -12.05 -13.90 3.26
C TYR A 160 -12.48 -13.05 4.46
N ALA A 161 -12.68 -11.75 4.26
CA ALA A 161 -13.09 -10.82 5.31
C ALA A 161 -14.61 -10.60 5.39
N LYS A 162 -15.40 -11.33 4.60
CA LYS A 162 -16.87 -11.20 4.53
C LYS A 162 -17.54 -11.28 5.91
N PHE A 163 -17.05 -12.14 6.77
CA PHE A 163 -17.60 -12.36 8.12
C PHE A 163 -16.88 -11.56 9.21
N HIS A 164 -15.84 -10.79 8.88
CA HIS A 164 -15.20 -9.93 9.84
C HIS A 164 -16.13 -8.78 10.23
N THR A 165 -16.24 -8.51 11.52
CA THR A 165 -17.05 -7.40 12.03
C THR A 165 -16.46 -6.04 11.68
N ALA A 166 -15.13 -5.93 11.68
CA ALA A 166 -14.43 -4.74 11.24
C ALA A 166 -14.36 -4.69 9.71
N LYS A 167 -14.80 -3.58 9.13
CA LYS A 167 -14.79 -3.34 7.67
C LYS A 167 -13.66 -2.39 7.30
N PRO A 168 -13.23 -2.37 6.01
CA PRO A 168 -12.20 -1.45 5.57
C PRO A 168 -12.69 0.01 5.69
N ILE A 169 -11.77 0.89 6.04
CA ILE A 169 -11.98 2.34 6.03
C ILE A 169 -11.43 2.86 4.71
N LEU A 170 -12.32 3.35 3.85
CA LEU A 170 -11.94 3.90 2.55
C LEU A 170 -11.48 5.34 2.70
N GLY A 171 -10.48 5.73 1.94
CA GLY A 171 -9.98 7.10 1.95
C GLY A 171 -8.51 7.22 1.60
N CYS A 172 -7.96 8.38 1.92
CA CYS A 172 -6.54 8.67 1.73
C CYS A 172 -5.97 9.48 2.90
N ALA A 173 -4.66 9.60 2.93
CA ALA A 173 -3.96 10.56 3.79
C ALA A 173 -3.27 11.60 2.92
N VAL A 174 -3.29 12.85 3.37
CA VAL A 174 -2.60 13.98 2.75
C VAL A 174 -1.60 14.54 3.76
N ILE A 175 -0.36 14.71 3.32
CA ILE A 175 0.70 15.29 4.14
C ILE A 175 1.05 16.66 3.56
N LEU A 176 0.79 17.70 4.33
CA LEU A 176 1.00 19.10 3.94
C LEU A 176 2.16 19.72 4.71
N ASP A 177 2.43 20.99 4.39
CA ASP A 177 3.40 21.82 5.11
C ASP A 177 4.80 21.18 5.21
N ASN A 178 5.32 20.69 4.07
CA ASN A 178 6.62 20.04 3.98
C ASN A 178 6.78 18.92 5.03
N GLY A 179 5.80 18.02 5.09
CA GLY A 179 5.86 16.85 5.95
C GLY A 179 5.45 17.08 7.41
N ARG A 180 4.78 18.20 7.75
CA ARG A 180 4.44 18.54 9.14
C ARG A 180 2.97 18.38 9.49
N LEU A 181 2.06 18.46 8.51
CA LEU A 181 0.61 18.46 8.76
C LEU A 181 -0.05 17.24 8.09
N PRO A 182 -0.25 16.14 8.82
CA PRO A 182 -0.99 15.00 8.32
C PRO A 182 -2.51 15.23 8.44
N ILE A 183 -3.24 14.82 7.41
CA ILE A 183 -4.71 14.84 7.36
C ILE A 183 -5.19 13.50 6.83
N ILE A 184 -6.27 12.96 7.37
CA ILE A 184 -6.97 11.79 6.83
C ILE A 184 -8.31 12.25 6.29
N GLU A 185 -8.58 11.86 5.04
CA GLU A 185 -9.86 12.05 4.39
C GLU A 185 -10.53 10.68 4.18
N THR A 186 -11.70 10.48 4.76
CA THR A 186 -12.44 9.22 4.66
C THR A 186 -13.58 9.34 3.66
N MET A 187 -13.86 8.25 2.96
CA MET A 187 -14.99 8.13 2.04
C MET A 187 -16.10 7.31 2.70
N PRO A 188 -17.38 7.65 2.48
CA PRO A 188 -18.48 6.78 2.92
C PRO A 188 -18.43 5.43 2.18
N LEU A 189 -18.88 4.36 2.86
CA LEU A 189 -19.03 3.02 2.29
C LEU A 189 -20.24 2.91 1.37
#